data_553b1214f75f143c78c18e8964a02023
#
_entry.id   553b1214f75f143c78c18e8964a02023
#
_cell.length_a   1.000
_cell.length_b   1.000
_cell.length_c   1.000
_cell.angle_alpha   90.00
_cell.angle_beta   90.00
_cell.angle_gamma   90.00
#
_symmetry.space_group_name_H-M   'P 1'
#
loop_
_entity.id
_entity.type
_entity.pdbx_description
1 polymer ?
#
loop_
_entity_poly.entity_id
_entity_poly.type
_entity_poly.pdbx_seq_one_letter_code
_entity_poly.pdbx_strand_id
1 'polypeptide(L)'
;MELFVEKDSIVREIWGKSDTVLFIFAGASAEFALNKAVDWLYFTGKLPSDPLGRLFSTVKYAKSIVFSPKDDANASIDVLRKIHGKVEQNRGTQIPDWAYRDVLFMLIHYSIASYELLETKLTYDEKEEVYNVFHRVGTRMGLSELPLNYKDWLPIRESHLKENLKQSKYTFDLFKQYKKHLGVLRYKVLIEAQKLVVPKHVKKELYLNDFSLLTIVIPIYKFSRNIKIDKFFKNILLPAKYKTEIKELDIHPG
;
A
#
# COMPACT_ATOMS: atom_id res chain seq x y z
N MET A 1 -12.72 20.99 -15.46
CA MET A 1 -12.13 19.66 -15.77
C MET A 1 -12.57 18.72 -14.66
N GLU A 2 -13.20 17.60 -14.98
CA GLU A 2 -13.67 16.61 -14.01
C GLU A 2 -12.46 15.90 -13.39
N LEU A 3 -12.44 15.78 -12.07
CA LEU A 3 -11.38 15.07 -11.34
C LEU A 3 -11.75 13.61 -11.12
N PHE A 4 -10.76 12.72 -11.05
CA PHE A 4 -11.01 11.33 -10.66
C PHE A 4 -11.33 11.24 -9.17
N VAL A 5 -10.66 12.04 -8.35
CA VAL A 5 -10.91 12.21 -6.92
C VAL A 5 -11.06 13.70 -6.66
N GLU A 6 -12.13 14.11 -5.99
CA GLU A 6 -12.42 15.52 -5.71
C GLU A 6 -11.35 16.17 -4.82
N LYS A 7 -11.23 17.50 -4.88
CA LYS A 7 -10.14 18.25 -4.21
C LYS A 7 -10.16 18.13 -2.70
N ASP A 8 -11.35 18.08 -2.12
CA ASP A 8 -11.62 17.97 -0.67
C ASP A 8 -11.74 16.53 -0.17
N SER A 9 -11.51 15.56 -1.04
CA SER A 9 -11.59 14.15 -0.73
C SER A 9 -10.60 13.72 0.33
N ILE A 10 -11.09 12.90 1.29
CA ILE A 10 -10.22 12.24 2.27
C ILE A 10 -9.15 11.36 1.63
N VAL A 11 -9.41 10.82 0.43
CA VAL A 11 -8.44 10.00 -0.30
C VAL A 11 -7.23 10.83 -0.74
N ARG A 12 -7.45 12.09 -1.18
CA ARG A 12 -6.35 13.01 -1.46
C ARG A 12 -5.57 13.38 -0.21
N GLU A 13 -6.24 13.56 0.90
CA GLU A 13 -5.56 13.83 2.16
C GLU A 13 -4.68 12.65 2.59
N ILE A 14 -5.19 11.41 2.53
CA ILE A 14 -4.47 10.18 2.83
C ILE A 14 -3.22 10.05 1.94
N TRP A 15 -3.40 10.10 0.62
CA TRP A 15 -2.33 9.86 -0.35
C TRP A 15 -1.43 11.07 -0.59
N GLY A 16 -1.81 12.23 -0.09
CA GLY A 16 -1.01 13.45 -0.08
C GLY A 16 0.04 13.49 1.03
N LYS A 17 -0.08 12.66 2.07
CA LYS A 17 0.83 12.61 3.21
C LYS A 17 1.87 11.52 3.03
N SER A 18 3.13 11.88 2.88
CA SER A 18 4.22 10.93 2.66
C SER A 18 4.40 9.89 3.76
N ASP A 19 4.21 10.30 5.02
CA ASP A 19 4.25 9.40 6.17
C ASP A 19 3.10 8.38 6.15
N THR A 20 1.88 8.80 5.83
CA THR A 20 0.74 7.90 5.65
C THR A 20 1.03 6.89 4.54
N VAL A 21 1.54 7.35 3.39
CA VAL A 21 1.93 6.49 2.27
C VAL A 21 2.99 5.48 2.69
N LEU A 22 4.00 5.86 3.49
CA LEU A 22 5.00 4.93 3.99
C LEU A 22 4.41 3.84 4.89
N PHE A 23 3.44 4.16 5.74
CA PHE A 23 2.73 3.16 6.56
C PHE A 23 1.81 2.27 5.74
N ILE A 24 1.12 2.80 4.71
CA ILE A 24 0.35 2.00 3.74
C ILE A 24 1.23 0.89 3.17
N PHE A 25 2.44 1.25 2.72
CA PHE A 25 3.34 0.28 2.12
C PHE A 25 4.05 -0.61 3.12
N ALA A 26 4.29 -0.16 4.35
CA ALA A 26 4.77 -1.03 5.40
C ALA A 26 3.79 -2.20 5.63
N GLY A 27 2.49 -1.90 5.77
CA GLY A 27 1.45 -2.91 5.90
C GLY A 27 1.31 -3.79 4.66
N ALA A 28 1.17 -3.17 3.49
CA ALA A 28 1.02 -3.90 2.23
C ALA A 28 2.20 -4.83 1.95
N SER A 29 3.43 -4.44 2.28
CA SER A 29 4.62 -5.28 2.10
C SER A 29 4.61 -6.55 2.96
N ALA A 30 4.07 -6.46 4.19
CA ALA A 30 3.93 -7.60 5.08
C ALA A 30 2.89 -8.60 4.57
N GLU A 31 1.72 -8.11 4.22
CA GLU A 31 0.62 -8.92 3.74
C GLU A 31 0.93 -9.54 2.38
N PHE A 32 1.49 -8.74 1.47
CA PHE A 32 1.87 -9.21 0.15
C PHE A 32 2.91 -10.34 0.20
N ALA A 33 3.83 -10.30 1.17
CA ALA A 33 4.81 -11.37 1.37
C ALA A 33 4.18 -12.73 1.76
N LEU A 34 2.96 -12.72 2.30
CA LEU A 34 2.17 -13.91 2.62
C LEU A 34 1.22 -14.31 1.49
N ASN A 35 0.95 -13.43 0.53
CA ASN A 35 -0.04 -13.70 -0.51
C ASN A 35 0.38 -14.88 -1.38
N LYS A 36 -0.54 -15.81 -1.62
CA LYS A 36 -0.30 -17.01 -2.44
C LYS A 36 0.12 -16.69 -3.88
N ALA A 37 -0.23 -15.48 -4.37
CA ALA A 37 0.17 -14.99 -5.69
C ALA A 37 1.51 -14.23 -5.72
N VAL A 38 2.26 -14.20 -4.61
CA VAL A 38 3.56 -13.51 -4.55
C VAL A 38 4.57 -14.00 -5.58
N ASP A 39 4.47 -15.26 -6.01
CA ASP A 39 5.30 -15.88 -7.04
C ASP A 39 5.20 -15.19 -8.41
N TRP A 40 4.08 -14.52 -8.71
CA TRP A 40 3.92 -13.72 -9.92
C TRP A 40 4.93 -12.56 -10.00
N LEU A 41 5.21 -11.91 -8.87
CA LEU A 41 6.22 -10.86 -8.83
C LEU A 41 7.64 -11.41 -8.88
N TYR A 42 7.86 -12.60 -8.34
CA TYR A 42 9.14 -13.29 -8.47
C TYR A 42 9.41 -13.72 -9.92
N PHE A 43 8.40 -14.12 -10.66
CA PHE A 43 8.53 -14.44 -12.08
C PHE A 43 9.12 -13.26 -12.88
N THR A 44 8.76 -12.04 -12.58
CA THR A 44 9.31 -10.85 -13.27
C THR A 44 10.77 -10.55 -12.91
N GLY A 45 11.31 -11.17 -11.85
CA GLY A 45 12.65 -10.90 -11.31
C GLY A 45 12.83 -9.51 -10.67
N LYS A 46 11.87 -8.61 -10.85
CA LYS A 46 11.97 -7.22 -10.38
C LYS A 46 11.79 -7.07 -8.87
N LEU A 47 10.90 -7.85 -8.26
CA LEU A 47 10.64 -7.73 -6.83
C LEU A 47 11.85 -8.11 -5.98
N PRO A 48 12.50 -9.28 -6.17
CA PRO A 48 13.66 -9.64 -5.37
C PRO A 48 14.87 -8.75 -5.64
N SER A 49 15.01 -8.17 -6.85
CA SER A 49 16.16 -7.35 -7.20
C SER A 49 16.08 -5.92 -6.66
N ASP A 50 14.88 -5.33 -6.63
CA ASP A 50 14.66 -3.96 -6.12
C ASP A 50 13.25 -3.79 -5.52
N PRO A 51 12.99 -4.35 -4.32
CA PRO A 51 11.67 -4.29 -3.70
C PRO A 51 11.22 -2.87 -3.36
N LEU A 52 12.15 -1.97 -3.06
CA LEU A 52 11.82 -0.58 -2.75
C LEU A 52 11.50 0.22 -4.02
N GLY A 53 12.24 0.03 -5.10
CA GLY A 53 11.91 0.66 -6.39
C GLY A 53 10.56 0.18 -6.91
N ARG A 54 10.20 -1.10 -6.69
CA ARG A 54 8.87 -1.61 -7.01
C ARG A 54 7.78 -0.92 -6.19
N LEU A 55 8.02 -0.70 -4.91
CA LEU A 55 7.15 0.04 -4.02
C LEU A 55 6.91 1.48 -4.55
N PHE A 56 7.97 2.24 -4.81
CA PHE A 56 7.87 3.61 -5.30
C PHE A 56 7.16 3.71 -6.65
N SER A 57 7.35 2.74 -7.54
CA SER A 57 6.59 2.70 -8.80
C SER A 57 5.09 2.53 -8.56
N THR A 58 4.69 1.73 -7.58
CA THR A 58 3.28 1.58 -7.19
C THR A 58 2.71 2.89 -6.63
N VAL A 59 3.48 3.58 -5.78
CA VAL A 59 3.08 4.92 -5.28
C VAL A 59 2.87 5.90 -6.42
N LYS A 60 3.78 5.93 -7.37
CA LYS A 60 3.69 6.84 -8.53
C LYS A 60 2.40 6.63 -9.31
N TYR A 61 2.04 5.37 -9.58
CA TYR A 61 0.76 5.06 -10.23
C TYR A 61 -0.46 5.45 -9.38
N ALA A 62 -0.45 5.14 -8.09
CA ALA A 62 -1.54 5.52 -7.20
C ALA A 62 -1.72 7.05 -7.17
N LYS A 63 -0.63 7.82 -7.08
CA LYS A 63 -0.68 9.29 -7.14
C LYS A 63 -1.16 9.81 -8.48
N SER A 64 -0.71 9.21 -9.61
CA SER A 64 -1.21 9.61 -10.93
C SER A 64 -2.70 9.34 -11.13
N ILE A 65 -3.29 8.44 -10.36
CA ILE A 65 -4.74 8.20 -10.36
C ILE A 65 -5.45 9.19 -9.43
N VAL A 66 -4.98 9.33 -8.19
CA VAL A 66 -5.65 10.13 -7.15
C VAL A 66 -5.62 11.63 -7.46
N PHE A 67 -4.53 12.14 -8.04
CA PHE A 67 -4.32 13.60 -8.20
C PHE A 67 -4.54 14.13 -9.62
N SER A 68 -4.89 13.27 -10.57
CA SER A 68 -5.08 13.67 -11.97
C SER A 68 -6.54 13.95 -12.33
N PRO A 69 -6.77 14.66 -13.44
CA PRO A 69 -8.06 14.68 -14.11
C PRO A 69 -8.55 13.26 -14.42
N LYS A 70 -9.85 13.10 -14.53
CA LYS A 70 -10.51 11.79 -14.71
C LYS A 70 -9.98 11.00 -15.91
N ASP A 71 -9.76 11.69 -17.05
CA ASP A 71 -9.29 11.03 -18.26
C ASP A 71 -7.85 10.54 -18.12
N ASP A 72 -6.97 11.34 -17.51
CA ASP A 72 -5.58 10.96 -17.25
C ASP A 72 -5.46 9.84 -16.22
N ALA A 73 -6.30 9.87 -15.18
CA ALA A 73 -6.40 8.78 -14.21
C ALA A 73 -6.85 7.47 -14.87
N ASN A 74 -7.88 7.53 -15.71
CA ASN A 74 -8.35 6.40 -16.50
C ASN A 74 -7.26 5.86 -17.44
N ALA A 75 -6.52 6.73 -18.11
CA ALA A 75 -5.40 6.33 -18.95
C ALA A 75 -4.29 5.65 -18.14
N SER A 76 -4.00 6.13 -16.92
CA SER A 76 -3.04 5.50 -15.99
C SER A 76 -3.48 4.11 -15.57
N ILE A 77 -4.77 3.90 -15.30
CA ILE A 77 -5.33 2.57 -14.97
C ILE A 77 -5.24 1.62 -16.17
N ASP A 78 -5.54 2.12 -17.38
CA ASP A 78 -5.43 1.31 -18.60
C ASP A 78 -3.98 0.90 -18.90
N VAL A 79 -2.99 1.76 -18.59
CA VAL A 79 -1.56 1.41 -18.67
C VAL A 79 -1.22 0.29 -17.67
N LEU A 80 -1.70 0.37 -16.43
CA LEU A 80 -1.51 -0.71 -15.44
C LEU A 80 -2.08 -2.03 -15.94
N ARG A 81 -3.30 -2.03 -16.48
CA ARG A 81 -3.93 -3.22 -17.07
C ARG A 81 -3.08 -3.82 -18.19
N LYS A 82 -2.55 -2.99 -19.09
CA LYS A 82 -1.64 -3.44 -20.16
C LYS A 82 -0.34 -4.06 -19.63
N ILE A 83 0.24 -3.47 -18.58
CA ILE A 83 1.46 -4.00 -17.94
C ILE A 83 1.19 -5.40 -17.38
N HIS A 84 0.08 -5.59 -16.68
CA HIS A 84 -0.30 -6.90 -16.12
C HIS A 84 -0.58 -7.92 -17.23
N GLY A 85 -1.33 -7.56 -18.28
CA GLY A 85 -1.58 -8.45 -19.42
C GLY A 85 -0.29 -8.87 -20.13
N LYS A 86 0.73 -8.00 -20.21
CA LYS A 86 2.04 -8.39 -20.74
C LYS A 86 2.77 -9.37 -19.84
N VAL A 87 2.65 -9.26 -18.53
CA VAL A 87 3.23 -10.23 -17.58
C VAL A 87 2.55 -11.58 -17.73
N GLU A 88 1.22 -11.60 -17.87
CA GLU A 88 0.42 -12.83 -18.13
C GLU A 88 0.83 -13.50 -19.43
N GLN A 89 0.94 -12.76 -20.53
CA GLN A 89 1.43 -13.29 -21.81
C GLN A 89 2.83 -13.90 -21.68
N ASN A 90 3.76 -13.22 -21.01
CA ASN A 90 5.13 -13.71 -20.85
C ASN A 90 5.19 -14.98 -20.00
N ARG A 91 4.26 -15.15 -19.05
CA ARG A 91 4.17 -16.33 -18.20
C ARG A 91 3.34 -17.47 -18.83
N GLY A 92 2.52 -17.17 -19.83
CA GLY A 92 1.64 -18.13 -20.50
C GLY A 92 0.42 -18.54 -19.66
N THR A 93 0.05 -17.75 -18.65
CA THR A 93 -1.12 -17.98 -17.79
C THR A 93 -1.65 -16.65 -17.23
N GLN A 94 -2.90 -16.63 -16.81
CA GLN A 94 -3.53 -15.43 -16.25
C GLN A 94 -3.29 -15.30 -14.75
N ILE A 95 -3.14 -14.07 -14.27
CA ILE A 95 -3.17 -13.77 -12.84
C ILE A 95 -4.62 -13.99 -12.36
N PRO A 96 -4.84 -14.81 -11.32
CA PRO A 96 -6.20 -15.03 -10.82
C PRO A 96 -6.87 -13.73 -10.34
N ASP A 97 -8.16 -13.54 -10.61
CA ASP A 97 -8.92 -12.35 -10.21
C ASP A 97 -8.82 -12.08 -8.70
N TRP A 98 -8.83 -13.13 -7.87
CA TRP A 98 -8.67 -12.96 -6.44
C TRP A 98 -7.34 -12.30 -6.05
N ALA A 99 -6.26 -12.53 -6.81
CA ALA A 99 -4.96 -11.91 -6.53
C ALA A 99 -4.96 -10.41 -6.83
N TYR A 100 -5.66 -9.97 -7.87
CA TYR A 100 -5.89 -8.57 -8.15
C TYR A 100 -6.76 -7.91 -7.06
N ARG A 101 -7.87 -8.59 -6.67
CA ARG A 101 -8.74 -8.13 -5.59
C ARG A 101 -7.98 -7.99 -4.27
N ASP A 102 -7.10 -8.93 -3.94
CA ASP A 102 -6.27 -8.85 -2.72
C ASP A 102 -5.41 -7.60 -2.69
N VAL A 103 -4.75 -7.26 -3.80
CA VAL A 103 -3.93 -6.04 -3.87
C VAL A 103 -4.81 -4.78 -3.73
N LEU A 104 -5.97 -4.75 -4.38
CA LEU A 104 -6.92 -3.64 -4.24
C LEU A 104 -7.39 -3.50 -2.79
N PHE A 105 -7.72 -4.61 -2.15
CA PHE A 105 -8.18 -4.66 -0.76
C PHE A 105 -7.09 -4.28 0.25
N MET A 106 -5.83 -4.61 -0.03
CA MET A 106 -4.68 -4.10 0.73
C MET A 106 -4.63 -2.57 0.67
N LEU A 107 -4.78 -1.97 -0.52
CA LEU A 107 -4.73 -0.51 -0.68
C LEU A 107 -5.85 0.19 0.09
N ILE A 108 -7.08 -0.35 0.07
CA ILE A 108 -8.20 0.16 0.86
C ILE A 108 -7.89 0.07 2.36
N HIS A 109 -7.56 -1.14 2.82
CA HIS A 109 -7.34 -1.39 4.25
C HIS A 109 -6.21 -0.52 4.81
N TYR A 110 -5.05 -0.52 4.15
CA TYR A 110 -3.90 0.21 4.66
C TYR A 110 -4.00 1.71 4.49
N SER A 111 -4.78 2.23 3.52
CA SER A 111 -5.12 3.64 3.44
C SER A 111 -5.86 4.10 4.71
N ILE A 112 -6.89 3.36 5.10
CA ILE A 112 -7.67 3.64 6.31
C ILE A 112 -6.81 3.47 7.57
N ALA A 113 -6.17 2.31 7.74
CA ALA A 113 -5.42 1.97 8.94
C ALA A 113 -4.25 2.92 9.21
N SER A 114 -3.52 3.31 8.16
CA SER A 114 -2.36 4.20 8.27
C SER A 114 -2.78 5.64 8.60
N TYR A 115 -3.85 6.12 7.99
CA TYR A 115 -4.39 7.44 8.31
C TYR A 115 -4.93 7.49 9.74
N GLU A 116 -5.72 6.50 10.15
CA GLU A 116 -6.25 6.42 11.52
C GLU A 116 -5.15 6.30 12.59
N LEU A 117 -4.01 5.71 12.24
CA LEU A 117 -2.85 5.64 13.14
C LEU A 117 -2.17 7.01 13.31
N LEU A 118 -1.97 7.74 12.22
CA LEU A 118 -1.17 8.96 12.18
C LEU A 118 -1.98 10.24 12.39
N GLU A 119 -3.27 10.23 12.09
CA GLU A 119 -4.16 11.40 12.15
C GLU A 119 -5.31 11.17 13.13
N THR A 120 -6.50 11.04 12.60
CA THR A 120 -7.76 10.86 13.35
C THR A 120 -8.52 9.64 12.84
N LYS A 121 -9.47 9.17 13.64
CA LYS A 121 -10.39 8.11 13.18
C LYS A 121 -11.27 8.64 12.06
N LEU A 122 -11.37 7.86 11.00
CA LEU A 122 -12.27 8.14 9.88
C LEU A 122 -13.71 7.81 10.26
N THR A 123 -14.62 8.66 9.82
CA THR A 123 -16.06 8.40 9.86
C THR A 123 -16.42 7.24 8.91
N TYR A 124 -17.66 6.75 9.02
CA TYR A 124 -18.14 5.72 8.09
C TYR A 124 -18.16 6.24 6.64
N ASP A 125 -18.63 7.46 6.44
CA ASP A 125 -18.75 8.08 5.10
C ASP A 125 -17.36 8.28 4.45
N GLU A 126 -16.36 8.68 5.22
CA GLU A 126 -14.97 8.77 4.72
C GLU A 126 -14.39 7.39 4.35
N LYS A 127 -14.71 6.34 5.11
CA LYS A 127 -14.31 4.96 4.76
C LYS A 127 -15.01 4.46 3.50
N GLU A 128 -16.29 4.78 3.36
CA GLU A 128 -17.07 4.51 2.16
C GLU A 128 -16.49 5.24 0.94
N GLU A 129 -16.05 6.49 1.12
CA GLU A 129 -15.39 7.26 0.06
C GLU A 129 -14.06 6.62 -0.36
N VAL A 130 -13.20 6.21 0.60
CA VAL A 130 -11.97 5.45 0.30
C VAL A 130 -12.32 4.21 -0.50
N TYR A 131 -13.31 3.43 -0.05
CA TYR A 131 -13.76 2.23 -0.75
C TYR A 131 -14.18 2.55 -2.19
N ASN A 132 -15.03 3.54 -2.39
CA ASN A 132 -15.60 3.92 -3.69
C ASN A 132 -14.54 4.36 -4.71
N VAL A 133 -13.51 5.08 -4.27
CA VAL A 133 -12.39 5.46 -5.15
C VAL A 133 -11.68 4.21 -5.66
N PHE A 134 -11.31 3.28 -4.77
CA PHE A 134 -10.63 2.05 -5.17
C PHE A 134 -11.53 1.07 -5.91
N HIS A 135 -12.83 1.03 -5.60
CA HIS A 135 -13.82 0.27 -6.36
C HIS A 135 -13.84 0.72 -7.84
N ARG A 136 -13.84 2.03 -8.11
CA ARG A 136 -13.75 2.57 -9.48
C ARG A 136 -12.46 2.15 -10.19
N VAL A 137 -11.33 2.14 -9.46
CA VAL A 137 -10.05 1.64 -10.00
C VAL A 137 -10.17 0.16 -10.37
N GLY A 138 -10.68 -0.67 -9.47
CA GLY A 138 -10.87 -2.11 -9.70
C GLY A 138 -11.81 -2.40 -10.87
N THR A 139 -12.94 -1.69 -10.94
CA THR A 139 -13.90 -1.79 -12.04
C THR A 139 -13.25 -1.44 -13.39
N ARG A 140 -12.46 -0.34 -13.45
CA ARG A 140 -11.75 0.05 -14.67
C ARG A 140 -10.67 -0.97 -15.05
N MET A 141 -10.03 -1.60 -14.09
CA MET A 141 -9.09 -2.71 -14.33
C MET A 141 -9.79 -3.98 -14.86
N GLY A 142 -11.11 -4.05 -14.80
CA GLY A 142 -11.91 -5.18 -15.26
C GLY A 142 -12.10 -6.26 -14.22
N LEU A 143 -11.94 -5.94 -12.93
CA LEU A 143 -12.17 -6.90 -11.85
C LEU A 143 -13.66 -7.17 -11.69
N SER A 144 -14.01 -8.45 -11.61
CA SER A 144 -15.34 -8.94 -11.31
C SER A 144 -15.56 -9.10 -9.78
N GLU A 145 -16.82 -9.26 -9.38
CA GLU A 145 -17.22 -9.64 -8.01
C GLU A 145 -16.68 -8.69 -6.93
N LEU A 146 -16.57 -7.40 -7.25
CA LEU A 146 -16.26 -6.38 -6.26
C LEU A 146 -17.50 -6.13 -5.39
N PRO A 147 -17.36 -6.05 -4.05
CA PRO A 147 -18.45 -5.66 -3.15
C PRO A 147 -19.04 -4.32 -3.55
N LEU A 148 -20.32 -4.09 -3.27
CA LEU A 148 -21.00 -2.86 -3.68
C LEU A 148 -20.62 -1.63 -2.85
N ASN A 149 -20.21 -1.84 -1.58
CA ASN A 149 -19.90 -0.78 -0.62
C ASN A 149 -18.90 -1.27 0.44
N TYR A 150 -18.44 -0.36 1.28
CA TYR A 150 -17.49 -0.63 2.35
C TYR A 150 -18.00 -1.70 3.35
N LYS A 151 -19.30 -1.66 3.70
CA LYS A 151 -19.89 -2.62 4.64
C LYS A 151 -19.84 -4.04 4.09
N ASP A 152 -20.19 -4.22 2.83
CA ASP A 152 -20.16 -5.53 2.15
C ASP A 152 -18.72 -6.02 1.91
N TRP A 153 -17.79 -5.09 1.76
CA TRP A 153 -16.37 -5.40 1.61
C TRP A 153 -15.76 -6.01 2.88
N LEU A 154 -16.17 -5.58 4.07
CA LEU A 154 -15.55 -6.02 5.33
C LEU A 154 -15.50 -7.54 5.51
N PRO A 155 -16.61 -8.30 5.38
CA PRO A 155 -16.59 -9.76 5.50
C PRO A 155 -15.80 -10.43 4.37
N ILE A 156 -15.84 -9.90 3.15
CA ILE A 156 -15.10 -10.44 2.02
C ILE A 156 -13.60 -10.22 2.22
N ARG A 157 -13.19 -9.06 2.70
CA ARG A 157 -11.81 -8.78 3.09
C ARG A 157 -11.30 -9.78 4.13
N GLU A 158 -12.09 -10.07 5.14
CA GLU A 158 -11.74 -11.03 6.20
C GLU A 158 -11.59 -12.46 5.66
N SER A 159 -12.45 -12.87 4.71
CA SER A 159 -12.33 -14.16 4.00
C SER A 159 -11.03 -14.24 3.20
N HIS A 160 -10.72 -13.22 2.41
CA HIS A 160 -9.48 -13.16 1.63
C HIS A 160 -8.22 -13.26 2.49
N LEU A 161 -8.20 -12.62 3.67
CA LEU A 161 -7.09 -12.74 4.62
C LEU A 161 -6.87 -14.18 5.07
N LYS A 162 -7.94 -14.94 5.30
CA LYS A 162 -7.87 -16.33 5.75
C LYS A 162 -7.52 -17.31 4.64
N GLU A 163 -8.05 -17.06 3.46
CA GLU A 163 -7.97 -18.00 2.34
C GLU A 163 -6.70 -17.82 1.50
N ASN A 164 -6.25 -16.57 1.30
CA ASN A 164 -5.22 -16.25 0.32
C ASN A 164 -3.84 -15.99 0.92
N LEU A 165 -3.72 -15.93 2.26
CA LEU A 165 -2.45 -15.70 2.92
C LEU A 165 -1.87 -17.00 3.49
N LYS A 166 -0.58 -17.23 3.24
CA LYS A 166 0.18 -18.35 3.79
C LYS A 166 1.67 -18.08 3.68
N GLN A 167 2.42 -18.46 4.69
CA GLN A 167 3.89 -18.44 4.60
C GLN A 167 4.39 -19.37 3.48
N SER A 168 5.40 -18.91 2.75
CA SER A 168 6.08 -19.64 1.70
C SER A 168 7.57 -19.32 1.68
N LYS A 169 8.34 -20.04 0.86
CA LYS A 169 9.75 -19.68 0.61
C LYS A 169 9.93 -18.22 0.16
N TYR A 170 8.98 -17.68 -0.56
CA TYR A 170 8.99 -16.28 -1.03
C TYR A 170 8.78 -15.30 0.12
N THR A 171 7.99 -15.64 1.13
CA THR A 171 7.83 -14.82 2.34
C THR A 171 9.19 -14.57 3.00
N PHE A 172 9.93 -15.63 3.26
CA PHE A 172 11.24 -15.54 3.91
C PHE A 172 12.27 -14.81 3.05
N ASP A 173 12.30 -15.10 1.75
CA ASP A 173 13.23 -14.42 0.85
C ASP A 173 12.90 -12.93 0.75
N LEU A 174 11.63 -12.54 0.62
CA LEU A 174 11.23 -11.15 0.52
C LEU A 174 11.62 -10.34 1.76
N PHE A 175 11.44 -10.87 2.96
CA PHE A 175 11.90 -10.23 4.20
C PHE A 175 13.43 -10.14 4.26
N LYS A 176 14.16 -11.13 3.73
CA LYS A 176 15.62 -11.06 3.55
C LYS A 176 16.02 -9.93 2.58
N GLN A 177 15.31 -9.77 1.45
CA GLN A 177 15.54 -8.68 0.51
C GLN A 177 15.22 -7.32 1.14
N TYR A 178 14.13 -7.17 1.90
CA TYR A 178 13.86 -5.93 2.64
C TYR A 178 15.02 -5.59 3.57
N LYS A 179 15.52 -6.54 4.36
CA LYS A 179 16.65 -6.32 5.26
C LYS A 179 17.91 -5.92 4.51
N LYS A 180 18.19 -6.57 3.36
CA LYS A 180 19.36 -6.28 2.50
C LYS A 180 19.31 -4.85 1.95
N HIS A 181 18.16 -4.41 1.44
CA HIS A 181 18.01 -3.11 0.79
C HIS A 181 17.84 -1.94 1.77
N LEU A 182 17.21 -2.17 2.92
CA LEU A 182 16.99 -1.16 3.96
C LEU A 182 18.18 -1.02 4.93
N GLY A 183 18.96 -2.09 5.11
CA GLY A 183 19.88 -2.21 6.22
C GLY A 183 19.16 -2.52 7.54
N VAL A 184 19.94 -2.87 8.57
CA VAL A 184 19.39 -3.42 9.82
C VAL A 184 18.45 -2.45 10.54
N LEU A 185 18.84 -1.18 10.67
CA LEU A 185 18.05 -0.20 11.43
C LEU A 185 16.70 0.08 10.79
N ARG A 186 16.67 0.41 9.50
CA ARG A 186 15.44 0.70 8.76
C ARG A 186 14.54 -0.53 8.64
N TYR A 187 15.14 -1.70 8.51
CA TYR A 187 14.38 -2.96 8.54
C TYR A 187 13.67 -3.16 9.88
N LYS A 188 14.33 -2.87 11.02
CA LYS A 188 13.67 -2.92 12.33
C LYS A 188 12.50 -1.94 12.41
N VAL A 189 12.69 -0.71 11.89
CA VAL A 189 11.59 0.28 11.84
C VAL A 189 10.44 -0.21 10.96
N LEU A 190 10.72 -0.85 9.81
CA LEU A 190 9.69 -1.46 8.97
C LEU A 190 8.87 -2.49 9.74
N ILE A 191 9.52 -3.41 10.46
CA ILE A 191 8.83 -4.42 11.28
C ILE A 191 7.96 -3.77 12.37
N GLU A 192 8.48 -2.75 13.04
CA GLU A 192 7.71 -2.01 14.05
C GLU A 192 6.49 -1.29 13.45
N ALA A 193 6.63 -0.71 12.25
CA ALA A 193 5.51 -0.09 11.53
C ALA A 193 4.46 -1.14 11.11
N GLN A 194 4.89 -2.30 10.61
CA GLN A 194 4.01 -3.40 10.26
C GLN A 194 3.15 -3.85 11.44
N LYS A 195 3.74 -4.00 12.64
CA LYS A 195 2.99 -4.37 13.85
C LYS A 195 1.81 -3.44 14.17
N LEU A 196 1.88 -2.17 13.76
CA LEU A 196 0.86 -1.17 14.06
C LEU A 196 -0.32 -1.19 13.08
N VAL A 197 -0.09 -1.56 11.83
CA VAL A 197 -1.10 -1.40 10.77
C VAL A 197 -1.66 -2.72 10.23
N VAL A 198 -0.94 -3.84 10.40
CA VAL A 198 -1.40 -5.11 9.81
C VAL A 198 -2.53 -5.75 10.60
N PRO A 199 -3.47 -6.44 9.93
CA PRO A 199 -4.53 -7.22 10.56
C PRO A 199 -3.98 -8.32 11.50
N LYS A 200 -4.78 -8.74 12.47
CA LYS A 200 -4.41 -9.82 13.42
C LYS A 200 -3.99 -11.10 12.70
N HIS A 201 -4.64 -11.46 11.61
CA HIS A 201 -4.30 -12.64 10.83
C HIS A 201 -2.88 -12.55 10.26
N VAL A 202 -2.51 -11.41 9.68
CA VAL A 202 -1.15 -11.14 9.16
C VAL A 202 -0.11 -11.19 10.28
N LYS A 203 -0.41 -10.59 11.45
CA LYS A 203 0.47 -10.69 12.63
C LYS A 203 0.74 -12.12 13.01
N LYS A 204 -0.31 -12.95 13.09
CA LYS A 204 -0.22 -14.37 13.43
C LYS A 204 0.66 -15.13 12.44
N GLU A 205 0.40 -14.95 11.16
CA GLU A 205 1.16 -15.63 10.10
C GLU A 205 2.65 -15.23 10.05
N LEU A 206 2.98 -13.99 10.42
CA LEU A 206 4.36 -13.49 10.46
C LEU A 206 5.01 -13.59 11.86
N TYR A 207 4.32 -14.18 12.84
CA TYR A 207 4.79 -14.26 14.23
C TYR A 207 5.16 -12.90 14.84
N LEU A 208 4.44 -11.84 14.44
CA LEU A 208 4.62 -10.50 14.98
C LEU A 208 3.90 -10.39 16.32
N ASN A 209 4.58 -9.90 17.35
CA ASN A 209 3.93 -9.57 18.61
C ASN A 209 3.07 -8.30 18.48
N ASP A 210 2.18 -8.09 19.45
CA ASP A 210 1.26 -6.93 19.43
C ASP A 210 1.91 -5.61 19.83
N PHE A 211 3.00 -5.66 20.58
CA PHE A 211 3.70 -4.47 21.03
C PHE A 211 4.64 -3.93 19.95
N SER A 212 4.57 -2.63 19.70
CA SER A 212 5.51 -1.92 18.85
C SER A 212 6.15 -0.75 19.61
N LEU A 213 7.46 -0.62 19.45
CA LEU A 213 8.21 0.54 19.98
C LEU A 213 7.72 1.85 19.38
N LEU A 214 7.22 1.83 18.14
CA LEU A 214 6.66 3.01 17.50
C LEU A 214 5.38 3.52 18.19
N THR A 215 4.69 2.71 18.98
CA THR A 215 3.55 3.17 19.79
C THR A 215 3.94 4.34 20.71
N ILE A 216 5.17 4.33 21.22
CA ILE A 216 5.72 5.41 22.06
C ILE A 216 6.20 6.58 21.21
N VAL A 217 6.76 6.27 20.03
CA VAL A 217 7.38 7.28 19.14
C VAL A 217 6.34 8.10 18.37
N ILE A 218 5.22 7.48 17.95
CA ILE A 218 4.20 8.16 17.12
C ILE A 218 3.61 9.42 17.78
N PRO A 219 3.25 9.45 19.06
CA PRO A 219 2.78 10.69 19.69
C PRO A 219 3.82 11.81 19.65
N ILE A 220 5.09 11.48 19.89
CA ILE A 220 6.21 12.43 19.79
C ILE A 220 6.39 12.92 18.36
N TYR A 221 6.31 12.02 17.40
CA TYR A 221 6.37 12.34 15.98
C TYR A 221 5.21 13.25 15.55
N LYS A 222 3.97 12.96 15.96
CA LYS A 222 2.82 13.85 15.70
C LYS A 222 3.04 15.26 16.24
N PHE A 223 3.58 15.38 17.46
CA PHE A 223 3.95 16.67 18.03
C PHE A 223 5.05 17.37 17.22
N SER A 224 6.06 16.64 16.75
CA SER A 224 7.17 17.19 15.96
C SER A 224 6.73 17.77 14.61
N ARG A 225 5.62 17.28 14.03
CA ARG A 225 5.03 17.86 12.82
C ARG A 225 4.56 19.29 13.02
N ASN A 226 4.02 19.61 14.20
CA ASN A 226 3.57 20.97 14.54
C ASN A 226 4.74 21.98 14.55
N ILE A 227 5.96 21.50 14.80
CA ILE A 227 7.18 22.32 14.80
C ILE A 227 8.07 22.09 13.54
N LYS A 228 7.53 21.43 12.51
CA LYS A 228 8.13 21.20 11.18
C LYS A 228 9.49 20.46 11.18
N ILE A 229 9.75 19.61 12.18
CA ILE A 229 10.97 18.77 12.29
C ILE A 229 10.75 17.37 11.69
N ASP A 230 9.54 17.03 11.29
CA ASP A 230 9.17 15.73 10.71
C ASP A 230 10.01 15.34 9.48
N LYS A 231 10.45 16.31 8.67
CA LYS A 231 11.34 16.07 7.52
C LYS A 231 12.65 15.40 7.89
N PHE A 232 13.18 15.70 9.07
CA PHE A 232 14.40 15.07 9.57
C PHE A 232 14.17 13.56 9.80
N PHE A 233 13.05 13.18 10.42
CA PHE A 233 12.70 11.78 10.66
C PHE A 233 12.45 11.03 9.35
N LYS A 234 11.75 11.62 8.39
CA LYS A 234 11.49 11.02 7.07
C LYS A 234 12.78 10.72 6.32
N ASN A 235 13.76 11.62 6.36
CA ASN A 235 15.07 11.44 5.69
C ASN A 235 15.90 10.28 6.26
N ILE A 236 15.67 9.90 7.52
CA ILE A 236 16.38 8.78 8.18
C ILE A 236 15.73 7.44 7.79
N LEU A 237 14.41 7.42 7.56
CA LEU A 237 13.63 6.20 7.36
C LEU A 237 13.95 5.48 6.05
N LEU A 238 14.39 6.19 5.02
CA LEU A 238 14.64 5.59 3.71
C LEU A 238 16.10 5.76 3.25
N PRO A 239 16.64 4.81 2.46
CA PRO A 239 17.99 4.90 1.95
C PRO A 239 18.17 6.11 1.03
N ALA A 240 19.40 6.68 1.03
CA ALA A 240 19.74 7.85 0.24
C ALA A 240 19.49 7.67 -1.28
N LYS A 241 19.54 6.43 -1.77
CA LYS A 241 19.25 6.06 -3.16
C LYS A 241 17.83 6.48 -3.61
N TYR A 242 16.88 6.55 -2.68
CA TYR A 242 15.46 6.85 -2.97
C TYR A 242 15.04 8.26 -2.52
N LYS A 243 16.02 9.19 -2.32
CA LYS A 243 15.69 10.57 -1.87
C LYS A 243 14.83 11.34 -2.84
N THR A 244 14.98 11.10 -4.14
CA THR A 244 14.17 11.75 -5.17
C THR A 244 12.72 11.28 -5.08
N GLU A 245 12.50 9.98 -5.03
CA GLU A 245 11.19 9.36 -4.90
C GLU A 245 10.50 9.80 -3.60
N ILE A 246 11.26 9.95 -2.50
CA ILE A 246 10.73 10.44 -1.22
C ILE A 246 10.26 11.88 -1.33
N LYS A 247 11.02 12.75 -2.01
CA LYS A 247 10.61 14.15 -2.24
C LYS A 247 9.33 14.22 -3.09
N GLU A 248 9.20 13.33 -4.07
CA GLU A 248 8.00 13.23 -4.89
C GLU A 248 6.75 12.77 -4.10
N LEU A 249 6.93 12.16 -2.92
CA LEU A 249 5.80 11.80 -2.05
C LEU A 249 5.11 13.04 -1.44
N ASP A 250 5.83 14.15 -1.23
CA ASP A 250 5.29 15.39 -0.67
C ASP A 250 4.84 16.39 -1.76
N ILE A 251 4.96 16.05 -3.05
CA ILE A 251 4.50 16.89 -4.16
C ILE A 251 3.07 16.48 -4.54
N HIS A 252 2.15 17.40 -4.35
CA HIS A 252 0.79 17.28 -4.85
C HIS A 252 0.75 17.91 -6.24
N PRO A 253 0.49 17.15 -7.33
CA PRO A 253 0.10 17.78 -8.57
C PRO A 253 -1.20 18.53 -8.32
N GLY A 254 -1.17 19.85 -8.50
CA GLY A 254 -2.28 20.77 -8.29
C GLY A 254 -3.48 20.51 -9.21
#